data_2efcd38dd3b681bc05446128e6f351fe
#
_entry.id   2efcd38dd3b681bc05446128e6f351fe
#
_cell.length_a   1.000
_cell.length_b   1.000
_cell.length_c   1.000
_cell.angle_alpha   90.00
_cell.angle_beta   90.00
_cell.angle_gamma   90.00
#
_symmetry.space_group_name_H-M   'P 1'
#
loop_
_entity.id
_entity.type
_entity.pdbx_description
1 polymer ?
#
loop_
_entity_poly.entity_id
_entity_poly.type
_entity_poly.pdbx_seq_one_letter_code
_entity_poly.pdbx_strand_id
1 'polypeptide(L)'
;MGDTPIHVAYPAAEDPHLRIAVGACRLTAGPAGDAEWVAGTYHDPTDGRPLRILEEETGATITEEQPSFGRVRAALGGATRYELEFGKKRPFALTIETGASDFDLDLGGVPLSRIAVRQGAGKFELDFSQPNPARMELLEVSTGAAAIELENLANANFSEMRLSGGAAGYELDFGGTLAHDAEASIETGVTAVTVSVPASTAARVAAETTLGSVDVGDGFTTKEGAFLTEPALSGVGPVLKIRAGVRLGSLQLRTT
;
A
#
# COMPACT_ATOMS: atom_id res chain seq x y z
N MET A 1 -2.57 -21.41 -23.86
CA MET A 1 -2.55 -20.40 -22.82
C MET A 1 -1.34 -20.71 -21.95
N GLY A 2 -0.31 -19.94 -22.01
CA GLY A 2 0.92 -20.13 -21.25
C GLY A 2 1.19 -18.89 -20.39
N ASP A 3 1.85 -19.10 -19.25
CA ASP A 3 2.32 -18.01 -18.44
C ASP A 3 3.52 -17.34 -19.14
N THR A 4 3.56 -16.02 -19.13
CA THR A 4 4.66 -15.22 -19.64
C THR A 4 5.59 -14.88 -18.49
N PRO A 5 6.87 -15.30 -18.50
CA PRO A 5 7.81 -14.95 -17.46
C PRO A 5 8.12 -13.46 -17.46
N ILE A 6 8.31 -12.91 -16.27
CA ILE A 6 8.75 -11.53 -16.02
C ILE A 6 10.14 -11.59 -15.42
N HIS A 7 11.10 -10.91 -16.06
CA HIS A 7 12.47 -10.78 -15.59
C HIS A 7 12.93 -9.35 -15.84
N VAL A 8 13.25 -8.62 -14.78
CA VAL A 8 13.78 -7.26 -14.85
C VAL A 8 15.06 -7.20 -14.04
N ALA A 9 16.14 -6.84 -14.69
CA ALA A 9 17.42 -6.66 -14.05
C ALA A 9 17.46 -5.35 -13.26
N TYR A 10 18.35 -5.27 -12.24
CA TYR A 10 18.56 -4.00 -11.55
C TYR A 10 19.12 -2.94 -12.51
N PRO A 11 18.46 -1.80 -12.66
CA PRO A 11 18.98 -0.70 -13.47
C PRO A 11 20.25 -0.10 -12.86
N ALA A 12 21.02 0.66 -13.62
CA ALA A 12 22.27 1.25 -13.15
C ALA A 12 22.06 2.39 -12.11
N ALA A 13 20.91 3.06 -12.15
CA ALA A 13 20.60 4.20 -11.30
C ALA A 13 20.68 3.87 -9.80
N GLU A 14 21.10 4.83 -8.98
CA GLU A 14 21.18 4.66 -7.52
C GLU A 14 19.79 4.64 -6.85
N ASP A 15 18.83 5.36 -7.39
CA ASP A 15 17.44 5.45 -6.91
C ASP A 15 16.47 5.02 -8.03
N PRO A 16 16.34 3.72 -8.30
CA PRO A 16 15.53 3.22 -9.39
C PRO A 16 14.04 3.29 -9.09
N HIS A 17 13.25 3.49 -10.14
CA HIS A 17 11.80 3.55 -10.06
C HIS A 17 11.15 2.41 -10.83
N LEU A 18 10.40 1.57 -10.16
CA LEU A 18 9.54 0.55 -10.77
C LEU A 18 8.11 1.08 -10.86
N ARG A 19 7.57 1.08 -12.07
CA ARG A 19 6.18 1.41 -12.32
C ARG A 19 5.42 0.20 -12.86
N ILE A 20 4.29 -0.13 -12.25
CA ILE A 20 3.34 -1.14 -12.72
C ILE A 20 2.06 -0.40 -13.10
N ALA A 21 1.76 -0.34 -14.41
CA ALA A 21 0.61 0.41 -14.93
C ALA A 21 -0.26 -0.51 -15.79
N VAL A 22 -1.31 -1.05 -15.19
CA VAL A 22 -2.13 -2.12 -15.77
C VAL A 22 -3.63 -1.84 -15.59
N GLY A 23 -4.45 -2.54 -16.33
CA GLY A 23 -5.90 -2.35 -16.31
C GLY A 23 -6.59 -3.08 -15.16
N ALA A 24 -7.46 -4.04 -15.50
CA ALA A 24 -8.14 -4.89 -14.53
C ALA A 24 -7.29 -6.15 -14.28
N CYS A 25 -6.81 -6.32 -13.04
CA CYS A 25 -5.90 -7.41 -12.71
C CYS A 25 -6.11 -7.98 -11.31
N ARG A 26 -5.53 -9.16 -11.10
CA ARG A 26 -5.14 -9.64 -9.77
C ARG A 26 -3.61 -9.56 -9.68
N LEU A 27 -3.11 -8.94 -8.63
CA LEU A 27 -1.68 -8.78 -8.38
C LEU A 27 -1.34 -9.36 -7.02
N THR A 28 -0.53 -10.41 -7.03
CA THR A 28 0.11 -10.94 -5.83
C THR A 28 1.58 -10.59 -5.91
N ALA A 29 2.16 -10.07 -4.84
CA ALA A 29 3.58 -9.78 -4.82
C ALA A 29 4.21 -10.01 -3.46
N GLY A 30 5.49 -10.39 -3.46
CA GLY A 30 6.24 -10.65 -2.25
C GLY A 30 7.74 -10.42 -2.42
N PRO A 31 8.52 -10.64 -1.34
CA PRO A 31 9.96 -10.51 -1.39
C PRO A 31 10.62 -11.68 -2.12
N ALA A 32 11.62 -11.40 -2.93
CA ALA A 32 12.48 -12.38 -3.62
C ALA A 32 13.88 -12.48 -3.00
N GLY A 33 14.73 -13.28 -3.65
CA GLY A 33 16.17 -13.21 -3.50
C GLY A 33 16.80 -12.03 -4.25
N ASP A 34 18.12 -11.93 -4.19
CA ASP A 34 18.86 -10.76 -4.70
C ASP A 34 19.27 -10.85 -6.18
N ALA A 35 18.91 -11.91 -6.88
CA ALA A 35 19.38 -12.16 -8.24
C ALA A 35 18.81 -11.17 -9.26
N GLU A 36 17.52 -10.88 -9.18
CA GLU A 36 16.79 -9.99 -10.06
C GLU A 36 16.09 -8.88 -9.28
N TRP A 37 15.82 -7.77 -9.94
CA TRP A 37 15.04 -6.69 -9.34
C TRP A 37 13.56 -7.05 -9.27
N VAL A 38 13.01 -7.55 -10.39
CA VAL A 38 11.65 -8.10 -10.44
C VAL A 38 11.67 -9.42 -11.19
N ALA A 39 11.15 -10.45 -10.56
CA ALA A 39 10.86 -11.72 -11.20
C ALA A 39 9.38 -12.04 -11.07
N GLY A 40 8.87 -12.94 -11.90
CA GLY A 40 7.49 -13.39 -11.74
C GLY A 40 6.86 -13.95 -12.99
N THR A 41 5.53 -14.01 -12.97
CA THR A 41 4.73 -14.51 -14.09
C THR A 41 3.53 -13.59 -14.37
N TYR A 42 3.20 -13.51 -15.64
CA TYR A 42 2.01 -12.84 -16.15
C TYR A 42 1.11 -13.85 -16.86
N HIS A 43 -0.17 -13.81 -16.55
CA HIS A 43 -1.18 -14.63 -17.20
C HIS A 43 -2.32 -13.77 -17.75
N ASP A 44 -2.55 -13.84 -19.07
CA ASP A 44 -3.74 -13.27 -19.72
C ASP A 44 -4.69 -14.42 -20.13
N PRO A 45 -5.88 -14.54 -19.54
CA PRO A 45 -6.84 -15.59 -19.89
C PRO A 45 -7.38 -15.47 -21.31
N THR A 46 -7.15 -14.35 -21.98
CA THR A 46 -7.71 -14.04 -23.30
C THR A 46 -6.70 -13.99 -24.44
N ASP A 47 -5.40 -14.03 -24.14
CA ASP A 47 -4.29 -13.76 -25.06
C ASP A 47 -4.46 -12.42 -25.83
N GLY A 48 -5.22 -11.50 -25.27
CA GLY A 48 -5.59 -10.23 -25.91
C GLY A 48 -4.83 -9.01 -25.44
N ARG A 49 -4.08 -9.14 -24.34
CA ARG A 49 -3.34 -8.07 -23.67
C ARG A 49 -1.87 -8.47 -23.49
N PRO A 50 -1.03 -8.32 -24.52
CA PRO A 50 0.39 -8.65 -24.41
C PRO A 50 1.08 -7.81 -23.32
N LEU A 51 1.86 -8.47 -22.48
CA LEU A 51 2.74 -7.83 -21.52
C LEU A 51 3.80 -7.01 -22.23
N ARG A 52 4.09 -5.82 -21.72
CA ARG A 52 5.21 -4.98 -22.10
C ARG A 52 6.06 -4.62 -20.89
N ILE A 53 7.35 -4.82 -21.00
CA ILE A 53 8.34 -4.36 -20.03
C ILE A 53 9.21 -3.33 -20.75
N LEU A 54 9.21 -2.10 -20.26
CA LEU A 54 10.01 -1.00 -20.77
C LEU A 54 11.10 -0.73 -19.75
N GLU A 55 12.32 -1.09 -20.09
CA GLU A 55 13.50 -0.85 -19.25
C GLU A 55 14.15 0.46 -19.65
N GLU A 56 14.46 1.30 -18.67
CA GLU A 56 15.09 2.61 -18.80
C GLU A 56 16.33 2.68 -17.91
N GLU A 57 17.20 3.65 -18.10
CA GLU A 57 18.41 3.82 -17.27
C GLU A 57 18.06 4.03 -15.78
N THR A 58 16.93 4.65 -15.50
CA THR A 58 16.48 5.00 -14.15
C THR A 58 15.41 4.05 -13.58
N GLY A 59 14.99 3.02 -14.32
CA GLY A 59 13.96 2.13 -13.83
C GLY A 59 13.32 1.24 -14.86
N ALA A 60 12.12 0.75 -14.55
CA ALA A 60 11.34 -0.07 -15.47
C ALA A 60 9.84 0.20 -15.33
N THR A 61 9.11 0.01 -16.42
CA THR A 61 7.66 0.03 -16.44
C THR A 61 7.12 -1.31 -16.93
N ILE A 62 6.27 -1.93 -16.11
CA ILE A 62 5.49 -3.13 -16.46
C ILE A 62 4.09 -2.65 -16.86
N THR A 63 3.66 -2.96 -18.07
CA THR A 63 2.36 -2.52 -18.60
C THR A 63 1.77 -3.52 -19.57
N GLU A 64 0.54 -3.31 -19.98
CA GLU A 64 -0.18 -4.10 -20.98
C GLU A 64 -0.40 -3.28 -22.24
N GLU A 65 -0.32 -3.91 -23.41
CA GLU A 65 -0.83 -3.27 -24.63
C GLU A 65 -2.34 -3.11 -24.55
N GLN A 66 -2.83 -1.92 -24.88
CA GLN A 66 -4.27 -1.72 -25.00
C GLN A 66 -4.81 -2.57 -26.17
N PRO A 67 -5.90 -3.32 -25.96
CA PRO A 67 -6.48 -4.12 -27.03
C PRO A 67 -6.94 -3.21 -28.17
N SER A 68 -6.54 -3.53 -29.40
CA SER A 68 -7.04 -2.87 -30.60
C SER A 68 -8.57 -3.04 -30.71
N PHE A 69 -9.27 -2.10 -31.34
CA PHE A 69 -10.73 -2.05 -31.45
C PHE A 69 -11.41 -3.39 -31.84
N GLY A 70 -10.71 -4.27 -32.57
CA GLY A 70 -11.21 -5.61 -32.92
C GLY A 70 -11.14 -6.66 -31.80
N ARG A 71 -10.39 -6.42 -30.72
CA ARG A 71 -10.19 -7.35 -29.59
C ARG A 71 -10.94 -6.94 -28.31
N VAL A 72 -11.72 -5.86 -28.37
CA VAL A 72 -12.52 -5.39 -27.22
C VAL A 72 -13.43 -6.49 -26.65
N ARG A 73 -13.87 -7.43 -27.48
CA ARG A 73 -14.70 -8.56 -27.05
C ARG A 73 -13.91 -9.61 -26.25
N ALA A 74 -12.62 -9.72 -26.46
CA ALA A 74 -11.73 -10.58 -25.69
C ALA A 74 -11.38 -9.96 -24.33
N ALA A 75 -11.30 -8.61 -24.25
CA ALA A 75 -11.03 -7.90 -23.01
C ALA A 75 -12.13 -8.05 -21.93
N LEU A 76 -13.31 -8.54 -22.28
CA LEU A 76 -14.38 -8.90 -21.33
C LEU A 76 -14.19 -10.28 -20.69
N GLY A 77 -13.13 -11.00 -21.03
CA GLY A 77 -12.91 -12.40 -20.67
C GLY A 77 -12.23 -12.65 -19.32
N GLY A 78 -12.06 -11.65 -18.46
CA GLY A 78 -11.46 -11.84 -17.14
C GLY A 78 -10.30 -10.91 -16.84
N ALA A 79 -9.91 -10.82 -15.56
CA ALA A 79 -8.77 -10.06 -15.10
C ALA A 79 -7.46 -10.79 -15.43
N THR A 80 -6.42 -10.05 -15.81
CA THR A 80 -5.06 -10.57 -15.90
C THR A 80 -4.53 -10.91 -14.51
N ARG A 81 -3.54 -11.79 -14.43
CA ARG A 81 -2.91 -12.15 -13.17
C ARG A 81 -1.42 -11.87 -13.25
N TYR A 82 -0.93 -11.23 -12.21
CA TYR A 82 0.48 -11.00 -11.96
C TYR A 82 0.89 -11.67 -10.66
N GLU A 83 1.94 -12.46 -10.70
CA GLU A 83 2.61 -13.01 -9.53
C GLU A 83 4.05 -12.49 -9.58
N LEU A 84 4.37 -11.53 -8.69
CA LEU A 84 5.64 -10.81 -8.74
C LEU A 84 6.46 -11.06 -7.48
N GLU A 85 7.76 -11.04 -7.64
CA GLU A 85 8.74 -11.11 -6.57
C GLU A 85 9.72 -9.95 -6.71
N PHE A 86 9.95 -9.20 -5.61
CA PHE A 86 10.83 -8.04 -5.58
C PHE A 86 12.15 -8.35 -4.91
N GLY A 87 13.24 -8.06 -5.59
CA GLY A 87 14.59 -8.25 -5.08
C GLY A 87 14.95 -7.26 -3.97
N LYS A 88 15.90 -7.65 -3.12
CA LYS A 88 16.27 -6.93 -1.89
C LYS A 88 17.63 -6.24 -1.95
N LYS A 89 18.28 -6.19 -3.10
CA LYS A 89 19.67 -5.75 -3.22
C LYS A 89 19.89 -4.28 -2.87
N ARG A 90 18.93 -3.42 -3.17
CA ARG A 90 19.01 -1.96 -2.92
C ARG A 90 17.64 -1.30 -2.89
N PRO A 91 17.52 -0.12 -2.26
CA PRO A 91 16.27 0.62 -2.22
C PRO A 91 15.79 1.05 -3.61
N PHE A 92 14.44 1.13 -3.76
CA PHE A 92 13.80 1.63 -4.97
C PHE A 92 12.44 2.24 -4.66
N ALA A 93 11.94 3.09 -5.58
CA ALA A 93 10.58 3.61 -5.54
C ALA A 93 9.64 2.69 -6.34
N LEU A 94 8.46 2.39 -5.79
CA LEU A 94 7.42 1.57 -6.41
C LEU A 94 6.17 2.40 -6.66
N THR A 95 5.69 2.39 -7.91
CA THR A 95 4.37 2.95 -8.26
C THR A 95 3.49 1.88 -8.88
N ILE A 96 2.28 1.71 -8.37
CA ILE A 96 1.27 0.78 -8.89
C ILE A 96 0.03 1.59 -9.28
N GLU A 97 -0.36 1.54 -10.55
CA GLU A 97 -1.53 2.21 -11.09
C GLU A 97 -2.45 1.20 -11.78
N THR A 98 -3.67 1.07 -11.26
CA THR A 98 -4.64 0.09 -11.81
C THR A 98 -6.05 0.66 -11.88
N GLY A 99 -6.86 0.05 -12.73
CA GLY A 99 -8.29 0.33 -12.80
C GLY A 99 -9.07 -0.43 -11.73
N ALA A 100 -9.57 -1.62 -12.06
CA ALA A 100 -10.25 -2.52 -11.12
C ALA A 100 -9.33 -3.70 -10.80
N SER A 101 -8.97 -3.89 -9.53
CA SER A 101 -7.97 -4.89 -9.18
C SER A 101 -8.17 -5.46 -7.78
N ASP A 102 -7.67 -6.68 -7.61
CA ASP A 102 -7.50 -7.30 -6.30
C ASP A 102 -5.99 -7.44 -6.05
N PHE A 103 -5.51 -6.81 -4.98
CA PHE A 103 -4.11 -6.87 -4.54
C PHE A 103 -3.99 -7.73 -3.29
N ASP A 104 -2.90 -8.52 -3.27
CA ASP A 104 -2.44 -9.31 -2.13
C ASP A 104 -0.91 -9.17 -2.10
N LEU A 105 -0.43 -8.19 -1.34
CA LEU A 105 0.97 -7.77 -1.35
C LEU A 105 1.60 -7.96 0.03
N ASP A 106 2.64 -8.79 0.12
CA ASP A 106 3.57 -8.76 1.25
C ASP A 106 4.86 -8.06 0.82
N LEU A 107 5.07 -6.84 1.29
CA LEU A 107 6.27 -6.05 1.01
C LEU A 107 7.28 -6.04 2.16
N GLY A 108 7.12 -6.98 3.11
CA GLY A 108 8.03 -7.15 4.23
C GLY A 108 9.47 -7.46 3.79
N GLY A 109 10.44 -6.72 4.31
CA GLY A 109 11.86 -6.88 3.99
C GLY A 109 12.28 -6.42 2.59
N VAL A 110 11.36 -5.90 1.77
CA VAL A 110 11.69 -5.26 0.49
C VAL A 110 12.18 -3.83 0.76
N PRO A 111 13.37 -3.43 0.28
CA PRO A 111 13.89 -2.10 0.54
C PRO A 111 13.20 -1.04 -0.33
N LEU A 112 12.17 -0.42 0.20
CA LEU A 112 11.37 0.58 -0.51
C LEU A 112 11.66 1.97 0.02
N SER A 113 12.10 2.88 -0.88
CA SER A 113 12.31 4.30 -0.58
C SER A 113 11.02 5.11 -0.68
N ARG A 114 10.08 4.66 -1.52
CA ARG A 114 8.77 5.26 -1.73
C ARG A 114 7.79 4.22 -2.27
N ILE A 115 6.52 4.35 -1.87
CA ILE A 115 5.41 3.62 -2.48
C ILE A 115 4.31 4.60 -2.86
N ALA A 116 3.77 4.45 -4.08
CA ALA A 116 2.56 5.13 -4.52
C ALA A 116 1.60 4.13 -5.17
N VAL A 117 0.41 3.94 -4.60
CA VAL A 117 -0.63 3.06 -5.14
C VAL A 117 -1.85 3.89 -5.54
N ARG A 118 -2.27 3.73 -6.79
CA ARG A 118 -3.51 4.30 -7.32
C ARG A 118 -4.39 3.20 -7.86
N GLN A 119 -5.53 2.98 -7.21
CA GLN A 119 -6.47 1.93 -7.57
C GLN A 119 -7.88 2.54 -7.75
N GLY A 120 -8.54 2.21 -8.85
CA GLY A 120 -9.91 2.66 -9.08
C GLY A 120 -10.92 1.97 -8.16
N ALA A 121 -10.96 0.63 -8.18
CA ALA A 121 -11.87 -0.17 -7.36
C ALA A 121 -11.32 -1.56 -7.09
N GLY A 122 -11.86 -2.27 -6.07
CA GLY A 122 -11.56 -3.67 -5.78
C GLY A 122 -11.17 -3.93 -4.33
N LYS A 123 -10.24 -4.85 -4.12
CA LYS A 123 -9.66 -5.18 -2.81
C LYS A 123 -8.18 -4.83 -2.79
N PHE A 124 -7.70 -4.31 -1.67
CA PHE A 124 -6.29 -4.00 -1.47
C PHE A 124 -5.82 -4.48 -0.11
N GLU A 125 -5.06 -5.56 -0.11
CA GLU A 125 -4.37 -6.11 1.04
C GLU A 125 -2.88 -5.81 0.89
N LEU A 126 -2.28 -5.20 1.92
CA LEU A 126 -0.85 -4.90 1.98
C LEU A 126 -0.34 -5.19 3.38
N ASP A 127 0.63 -6.07 3.46
CA ASP A 127 1.35 -6.39 4.68
C ASP A 127 2.83 -5.98 4.58
N PHE A 128 3.38 -5.53 5.70
CA PHE A 128 4.81 -5.42 5.92
C PHE A 128 5.22 -6.47 6.98
N SER A 129 5.15 -7.76 6.59
CA SER A 129 5.43 -8.90 7.49
C SER A 129 6.80 -8.84 8.16
N GLN A 130 7.76 -8.11 7.55
CA GLN A 130 9.09 -7.84 8.07
C GLN A 130 9.43 -6.35 7.94
N PRO A 131 10.28 -5.77 8.80
CA PRO A 131 10.69 -4.39 8.68
C PRO A 131 11.34 -4.08 7.32
N ASN A 132 10.93 -2.98 6.71
CA ASN A 132 11.58 -2.41 5.54
C ASN A 132 13.00 -1.94 5.93
N PRO A 133 14.06 -2.51 5.33
CA PRO A 133 15.43 -2.15 5.69
C PRO A 133 15.83 -0.74 5.24
N ALA A 134 15.07 -0.13 4.32
CA ALA A 134 15.28 1.24 3.88
C ALA A 134 14.34 2.20 4.60
N ARG A 135 14.76 3.44 4.81
CA ARG A 135 13.86 4.50 5.26
C ARG A 135 12.96 4.91 4.10
N MET A 136 11.66 4.76 4.27
CA MET A 136 10.67 5.18 3.29
C MET A 136 10.29 6.65 3.52
N GLU A 137 10.42 7.48 2.47
CA GLU A 137 9.98 8.88 2.56
C GLU A 137 8.47 9.00 2.61
N LEU A 138 7.79 8.31 1.68
CA LEU A 138 6.35 8.42 1.50
C LEU A 138 5.72 7.06 1.16
N LEU A 139 4.65 6.72 1.89
CA LEU A 139 3.68 5.69 1.56
C LEU A 139 2.38 6.38 1.14
N GLU A 140 2.04 6.37 -0.13
CA GLU A 140 0.83 6.99 -0.67
C GLU A 140 -0.13 5.93 -1.21
N VAL A 141 -1.38 5.95 -0.72
CA VAL A 141 -2.46 5.08 -1.21
C VAL A 141 -3.66 5.93 -1.58
N SER A 142 -4.08 5.85 -2.84
CA SER A 142 -5.25 6.57 -3.34
C SER A 142 -6.20 5.60 -4.04
N THR A 143 -7.44 5.52 -3.56
CA THR A 143 -8.43 4.58 -4.09
C THR A 143 -9.78 5.26 -4.33
N GLY A 144 -10.51 4.76 -5.32
CA GLY A 144 -11.89 5.21 -5.57
C GLY A 144 -12.89 4.50 -4.66
N ALA A 145 -13.14 3.22 -4.92
CA ALA A 145 -14.07 2.38 -4.16
C ALA A 145 -13.44 1.00 -3.93
N ALA A 146 -12.68 0.85 -2.86
CA ALA A 146 -11.94 -0.38 -2.57
C ALA A 146 -11.99 -0.74 -1.08
N ALA A 147 -12.16 -2.04 -0.77
CA ALA A 147 -11.89 -2.53 0.58
C ALA A 147 -10.38 -2.56 0.80
N ILE A 148 -9.93 -1.95 1.89
CA ILE A 148 -8.49 -1.74 2.16
C ILE A 148 -8.15 -2.36 3.51
N GLU A 149 -7.13 -3.21 3.49
CA GLU A 149 -6.55 -3.83 4.66
C GLU A 149 -5.03 -3.63 4.61
N LEU A 150 -4.51 -2.81 5.52
CA LEU A 150 -3.09 -2.52 5.62
C LEU A 150 -2.58 -3.00 6.97
N GLU A 151 -1.61 -3.92 6.95
CA GLU A 151 -1.10 -4.57 8.14
C GLU A 151 0.36 -4.21 8.41
N ASN A 152 0.74 -4.22 9.68
CA ASN A 152 2.10 -4.00 10.16
C ASN A 152 2.75 -2.70 9.62
N LEU A 153 1.97 -1.62 9.53
CA LEU A 153 2.38 -0.35 8.91
C LEU A 153 3.62 0.28 9.56
N ALA A 154 3.89 0.06 10.86
CA ALA A 154 5.11 0.56 11.49
C ALA A 154 6.38 -0.10 10.90
N ASN A 155 6.28 -1.34 10.40
CA ASN A 155 7.37 -2.01 9.70
C ASN A 155 7.68 -1.41 8.32
N ALA A 156 6.76 -0.65 7.72
CA ALA A 156 7.03 0.04 6.46
C ALA A 156 8.15 1.08 6.57
N ASN A 157 8.50 1.50 7.79
CA ASN A 157 9.60 2.43 8.07
C ASN A 157 9.42 3.79 7.36
N PHE A 158 8.16 4.25 7.22
CA PHE A 158 7.82 5.48 6.53
C PHE A 158 8.03 6.73 7.39
N SER A 159 8.37 7.83 6.77
CA SER A 159 8.35 9.17 7.40
C SER A 159 6.98 9.81 7.30
N GLU A 160 6.35 9.67 6.15
CA GLU A 160 5.01 10.17 5.88
C GLU A 160 4.14 9.08 5.21
N MET A 161 2.89 8.96 5.66
CA MET A 161 1.86 8.15 5.03
C MET A 161 0.68 9.03 4.65
N ARG A 162 0.18 8.86 3.43
CA ARG A 162 -1.04 9.50 2.94
C ARG A 162 -1.99 8.46 2.40
N LEU A 163 -3.17 8.37 2.98
CA LEU A 163 -4.23 7.53 2.48
C LEU A 163 -5.44 8.40 2.12
N SER A 164 -5.87 8.30 0.89
CA SER A 164 -7.07 8.98 0.41
C SER A 164 -8.00 8.00 -0.28
N GLY A 165 -9.31 8.10 -0.01
CA GLY A 165 -10.26 7.20 -0.62
C GLY A 165 -11.70 7.67 -0.59
N GLY A 166 -12.50 7.10 -1.50
CA GLY A 166 -13.92 7.42 -1.65
C GLY A 166 -14.80 6.61 -0.71
N ALA A 167 -15.44 5.55 -1.23
CA ALA A 167 -16.40 4.72 -0.51
C ALA A 167 -15.85 3.30 -0.33
N ALA A 168 -15.57 2.90 0.92
CA ALA A 168 -15.07 1.55 1.23
C ALA A 168 -15.06 1.24 2.73
N GLY A 169 -14.50 0.08 3.10
CA GLY A 169 -14.03 -0.23 4.44
C GLY A 169 -12.51 -0.09 4.50
N TYR A 170 -11.98 0.45 5.57
CA TYR A 170 -10.55 0.61 5.81
C TYR A 170 -10.17 -0.01 7.15
N GLU A 171 -9.30 -1.00 7.09
CA GLU A 171 -8.66 -1.59 8.26
C GLU A 171 -7.17 -1.28 8.21
N LEU A 172 -6.70 -0.48 9.18
CA LEU A 172 -5.33 0.04 9.21
C LEU A 172 -4.69 -0.38 10.52
N ASP A 173 -3.76 -1.33 10.45
CA ASP A 173 -2.99 -1.77 11.60
C ASP A 173 -1.57 -1.19 11.57
N PHE A 174 -1.24 -0.39 12.57
CA PHE A 174 0.10 0.16 12.79
C PHE A 174 0.99 -0.76 13.62
N GLY A 175 0.78 -2.07 13.50
CA GLY A 175 1.64 -3.10 14.06
C GLY A 175 3.07 -3.06 13.57
N GLY A 176 3.95 -3.83 14.21
CA GLY A 176 5.37 -3.87 13.91
C GLY A 176 6.21 -2.91 14.77
N THR A 177 7.34 -2.46 14.25
CA THR A 177 8.31 -1.65 14.99
C THR A 177 8.47 -0.27 14.39
N LEU A 178 8.08 0.77 15.12
CA LEU A 178 8.29 2.15 14.73
C LEU A 178 9.75 2.55 14.99
N ALA A 179 10.53 2.74 13.94
CA ALA A 179 11.97 3.01 14.05
C ALA A 179 12.30 4.49 14.31
N HIS A 180 11.43 5.41 13.91
CA HIS A 180 11.58 6.87 14.06
C HIS A 180 10.20 7.54 14.08
N ASP A 181 10.15 8.83 14.37
CA ASP A 181 8.93 9.61 14.28
C ASP A 181 8.31 9.52 12.88
N ALA A 182 7.00 9.32 12.82
CA ALA A 182 6.26 9.20 11.59
C ALA A 182 4.92 9.94 11.65
N GLU A 183 4.44 10.39 10.48
CA GLU A 183 3.15 11.04 10.36
C GLU A 183 2.26 10.27 9.35
N ALA A 184 1.00 10.03 9.72
CA ALA A 184 0.00 9.41 8.86
C ALA A 184 -1.22 10.33 8.72
N SER A 185 -1.62 10.58 7.47
CA SER A 185 -2.84 11.31 7.13
C SER A 185 -3.82 10.39 6.40
N ILE A 186 -5.03 10.27 6.94
CA ILE A 186 -6.08 9.39 6.44
C ILE A 186 -7.29 10.27 6.14
N GLU A 187 -7.65 10.39 4.86
CA GLU A 187 -8.79 11.19 4.42
C GLU A 187 -9.76 10.33 3.59
N THR A 188 -10.95 10.12 4.12
CA THR A 188 -11.94 9.23 3.48
C THR A 188 -13.30 9.91 3.28
N GLY A 189 -14.03 9.44 2.27
CA GLY A 189 -15.36 9.93 1.93
C GLY A 189 -16.46 9.28 2.78
N VAL A 190 -17.15 8.29 2.22
CA VAL A 190 -18.29 7.59 2.86
C VAL A 190 -17.83 6.20 3.28
N THR A 191 -17.53 5.99 4.59
CA THR A 191 -16.84 4.77 4.98
C THR A 191 -16.89 4.45 6.48
N ALA A 192 -16.48 3.22 6.80
CA ALA A 192 -16.02 2.83 8.14
C ALA A 192 -14.49 2.69 8.11
N VAL A 193 -13.82 3.33 9.04
CA VAL A 193 -12.36 3.24 9.23
C VAL A 193 -12.06 2.68 10.61
N THR A 194 -11.26 1.63 10.65
CA THR A 194 -10.67 1.11 11.89
C THR A 194 -9.17 1.40 11.88
N VAL A 195 -8.68 2.03 12.92
CA VAL A 195 -7.24 2.28 13.16
C VAL A 195 -6.83 1.52 14.41
N SER A 196 -5.92 0.58 14.25
CA SER A 196 -5.35 -0.22 15.33
C SER A 196 -3.90 0.18 15.58
N VAL A 197 -3.54 0.41 16.83
CA VAL A 197 -2.19 0.79 17.23
C VAL A 197 -1.74 -0.09 18.40
N PRO A 198 -0.54 -0.70 18.39
CA PRO A 198 -0.05 -1.44 19.53
C PRO A 198 0.01 -0.55 20.79
N ALA A 199 -0.43 -1.09 21.92
CA ALA A 199 -0.40 -0.38 23.20
C ALA A 199 1.01 0.07 23.62
N SER A 200 2.04 -0.59 23.09
CA SER A 200 3.46 -0.27 23.29
C SER A 200 4.00 0.86 22.38
N THR A 201 3.24 1.26 21.36
CA THR A 201 3.64 2.32 20.43
C THR A 201 3.23 3.69 20.96
N ALA A 202 4.16 4.66 21.00
CA ALA A 202 3.82 6.02 21.32
C ALA A 202 3.03 6.66 20.17
N ALA A 203 1.71 6.75 20.30
CA ALA A 203 0.82 7.28 19.27
C ALA A 203 0.01 8.48 19.75
N ARG A 204 -0.14 9.47 18.88
CA ARG A 204 -1.02 10.62 19.03
C ARG A 204 -1.99 10.65 17.84
N VAL A 205 -3.27 10.43 18.09
CA VAL A 205 -4.31 10.35 17.08
C VAL A 205 -5.26 11.54 17.19
N ALA A 206 -5.34 12.35 16.12
CA ALA A 206 -6.40 13.33 15.95
C ALA A 206 -7.45 12.72 15.01
N ALA A 207 -8.67 12.55 15.50
CA ALA A 207 -9.74 11.87 14.80
C ALA A 207 -10.95 12.80 14.65
N GLU A 208 -11.41 12.99 13.43
CA GLU A 208 -12.51 13.89 13.10
C GLU A 208 -13.53 13.23 12.16
N THR A 209 -14.81 13.48 12.39
CA THR A 209 -15.88 13.10 11.46
C THR A 209 -16.78 14.31 11.18
N THR A 210 -17.18 14.49 9.91
CA THR A 210 -18.14 15.55 9.58
C THR A 210 -19.57 15.12 9.90
N LEU A 211 -19.95 13.91 9.51
CA LEU A 211 -21.25 13.29 9.82
C LEU A 211 -21.01 11.84 10.19
N GLY A 212 -21.05 11.54 11.49
CA GLY A 212 -20.78 10.18 11.97
C GLY A 212 -20.32 10.12 13.41
N SER A 213 -19.62 9.06 13.76
CA SER A 213 -19.12 8.82 15.13
C SER A 213 -17.63 8.52 15.13
N VAL A 214 -16.97 8.94 16.20
CA VAL A 214 -15.64 8.46 16.60
C VAL A 214 -15.83 7.60 17.82
N ASP A 215 -15.45 6.32 17.70
CA ASP A 215 -15.47 5.36 18.78
C ASP A 215 -14.03 5.02 19.20
N VAL A 216 -13.73 5.23 20.47
CA VAL A 216 -12.37 5.09 21.00
C VAL A 216 -12.35 3.98 22.04
N GLY A 217 -11.66 2.91 21.72
CA GLY A 217 -11.45 1.78 22.62
C GLY A 217 -10.52 2.09 23.79
N ASP A 218 -10.36 1.12 24.67
CA ASP A 218 -9.45 1.20 25.80
C ASP A 218 -7.99 1.44 25.35
N GLY A 219 -7.16 1.98 26.27
CA GLY A 219 -5.74 2.23 26.01
C GLY A 219 -5.41 3.62 25.48
N PHE A 220 -6.41 4.44 25.19
CA PHE A 220 -6.23 5.85 24.83
C PHE A 220 -6.66 6.78 25.95
N THR A 221 -5.88 7.83 26.16
CA THR A 221 -6.22 8.97 27.03
C THR A 221 -6.43 10.22 26.18
N THR A 222 -7.53 10.93 26.41
CA THR A 222 -7.81 12.18 25.70
C THR A 222 -7.02 13.32 26.34
N LYS A 223 -6.22 14.03 25.51
CA LYS A 223 -5.48 15.22 25.92
C LYS A 223 -5.40 16.21 24.77
N GLU A 224 -5.76 17.47 25.01
CA GLU A 224 -5.70 18.55 24.02
C GLU A 224 -6.40 18.21 22.68
N GLY A 225 -7.55 17.55 22.74
CA GLY A 225 -8.33 17.19 21.54
C GLY A 225 -7.74 16.04 20.73
N ALA A 226 -6.76 15.31 21.25
CA ALA A 226 -6.19 14.12 20.63
C ALA A 226 -6.26 12.91 21.60
N PHE A 227 -6.16 11.73 21.04
CA PHE A 227 -6.13 10.44 21.75
C PHE A 227 -4.68 9.94 21.79
N LEU A 228 -4.14 9.72 22.96
CA LEU A 228 -2.75 9.34 23.19
C LEU A 228 -2.68 7.98 23.87
N THR A 229 -1.74 7.15 23.42
CA THR A 229 -1.34 5.93 24.13
C THR A 229 -0.45 6.28 25.33
N GLU A 230 -0.33 5.36 26.30
CA GLU A 230 0.50 5.60 27.50
C GLU A 230 1.97 5.95 27.19
N PRO A 231 2.67 5.29 26.22
CA PRO A 231 4.02 5.70 25.86
C PRO A 231 4.10 7.13 25.30
N ALA A 232 3.09 7.59 24.57
CA ALA A 232 3.04 8.98 24.08
C ALA A 232 2.85 10.01 25.21
N LEU A 233 2.10 9.66 26.25
CA LEU A 233 1.92 10.50 27.45
C LEU A 233 3.22 10.60 28.26
N SER A 234 3.97 9.50 28.32
CA SER A 234 5.23 9.39 29.05
C SER A 234 6.44 9.90 28.27
N GLY A 235 6.29 10.25 26.98
CA GLY A 235 7.36 10.74 26.13
C GLY A 235 8.45 9.69 25.84
N VAL A 236 8.07 8.42 25.73
CA VAL A 236 8.99 7.30 25.52
C VAL A 236 8.93 6.82 24.07
N GLY A 237 10.10 6.76 23.41
CA GLY A 237 10.27 6.24 22.05
C GLY A 237 9.88 7.22 20.93
N PRO A 238 9.97 6.76 19.68
CA PRO A 238 9.51 7.53 18.52
C PRO A 238 7.99 7.64 18.53
N VAL A 239 7.47 8.75 18.01
CA VAL A 239 6.04 9.08 18.05
C VAL A 239 5.42 8.93 16.68
N LEU A 240 4.34 8.14 16.63
CA LEU A 240 3.44 8.05 15.49
C LEU A 240 2.31 9.08 15.64
N LYS A 241 2.27 10.05 14.73
CA LYS A 241 1.18 11.03 14.67
C LYS A 241 0.20 10.64 13.57
N ILE A 242 -1.05 10.40 13.94
CA ILE A 242 -2.12 10.05 13.01
C ILE A 242 -3.17 11.17 12.98
N ARG A 243 -3.51 11.63 11.78
CA ARG A 243 -4.68 12.47 11.52
C ARG A 243 -5.65 11.66 10.67
N ALA A 244 -6.83 11.40 11.20
CA ALA A 244 -7.85 10.62 10.53
C ALA A 244 -9.14 11.43 10.37
N GLY A 245 -9.52 11.69 9.11
CA GLY A 245 -10.73 12.42 8.73
C GLY A 245 -11.71 11.54 7.94
N VAL A 246 -12.95 11.40 8.42
CA VAL A 246 -14.04 10.70 7.74
C VAL A 246 -15.18 11.69 7.48
N ARG A 247 -15.58 11.86 6.22
CA ARG A 247 -16.67 12.80 5.91
C ARG A 247 -18.03 12.28 6.36
N LEU A 248 -18.34 11.02 6.05
CA LEU A 248 -19.60 10.38 6.44
C LEU A 248 -19.31 8.93 6.84
N GLY A 249 -19.61 8.54 8.10
CA GLY A 249 -19.41 7.17 8.55
C GLY A 249 -18.89 7.07 9.97
N SER A 250 -18.10 6.04 10.26
CA SER A 250 -17.56 5.78 11.58
C SER A 250 -16.03 5.65 11.55
N LEU A 251 -15.39 6.19 12.56
CA LEU A 251 -13.97 5.99 12.83
C LEU A 251 -13.82 5.27 14.16
N GLN A 252 -13.17 4.12 14.15
CA GLN A 252 -12.90 3.34 15.34
C GLN A 252 -11.41 3.31 15.63
N LEU A 253 -11.01 3.66 16.86
CA LEU A 253 -9.64 3.56 17.35
C LEU A 253 -9.54 2.39 18.30
N ARG A 254 -8.53 1.53 18.14
CA ARG A 254 -8.26 0.37 18.99
C ARG A 254 -6.80 0.32 19.39
N THR A 255 -6.51 -0.22 20.59
CA THR A 255 -5.16 -0.70 20.92
C THR A 255 -5.11 -2.23 20.78
N THR A 256 -3.98 -2.74 20.30
CA THR A 256 -3.69 -4.18 20.19
C THR A 256 -2.53 -4.57 21.09
#